data_b6fa5d493381573218b91d979c963873
#
_entry.id   b6fa5d493381573218b91d979c963873
#
_cell.length_a   1.000
_cell.length_b   1.000
_cell.length_c   1.000
_cell.angle_alpha   90.00
_cell.angle_beta   90.00
_cell.angle_gamma   90.00
#
_symmetry.space_group_name_H-M   'P 1'
#
loop_
_entity.id
_entity.type
_entity.pdbx_description
1 polymer ?
#
loop_
_entity_poly.entity_id
_entity_poly.type
_entity_poly.pdbx_seq_one_letter_code
_entity_poly.pdbx_strand_id
1 'polypeptide(L)'
;MNYKLLFSHRKLWTLGRRRSTSRLHEGIRVSGQALFSSCSPKVCVVGSGPGGFYTAQHLIKARPDVELDIYERLPVPFGLVRFGVAPDHPEVKNVINTFTQTAKHSRCNFYGNVNVGRDVTINELKEAYHAVVLSYGAEGNRTMGVPGEDLAGVYAAKDFVGWYNGLPNCRELNPDLSCETAVILGQGNVALDVARILLAPINDYILFLQSTDITQPALEALAQSQVRRVLIVGRRGPLQIACTIKEIREMVNLPGTKPEMLPADFEGISEVLKDVPRPRKRLTELMLKTALETPGEKELERRKSASRSWGFRFFRSPVEVLAEPRTNKTSAIRLAVNRLEVEGFTRAVLTGEVEDVTCGLVISSIGYRSLLIDPGLPFDSRKAIIPNSMGRIQHTPGVYCSGWVKTGPTGVIATTMNNSFDTARSMMEDMDSGALDVSAVKSGSQSITALLRGRGVKPVTFADWEKIDSVETKKGEAEGKPREKLLSVEEMLQVAQT
;
A
#
# COMPACT_ATOMS: atom_id res chain seq x y z
N MET A 1 -29.43 -18.46 -10.28
CA MET A 1 -28.16 -19.04 -9.76
C MET A 1 -28.23 -19.10 -8.23
N ASN A 2 -28.05 -20.27 -7.63
CA ASN A 2 -28.35 -20.47 -6.20
C ASN A 2 -27.19 -20.01 -5.30
N TYR A 3 -27.25 -18.82 -4.76
CA TYR A 3 -26.27 -18.27 -3.79
C TYR A 3 -26.48 -18.74 -2.33
N LYS A 4 -27.40 -19.65 -2.09
CA LYS A 4 -27.76 -20.11 -0.73
C LYS A 4 -26.66 -20.90 0.02
N LEU A 5 -25.60 -21.35 -0.62
CA LEU A 5 -24.59 -22.25 -0.03
C LEU A 5 -23.36 -21.57 0.59
N LEU A 6 -23.27 -20.24 0.56
CA LEU A 6 -22.04 -19.51 0.92
C LEU A 6 -21.70 -19.40 2.41
N PHE A 7 -22.61 -19.71 3.32
CA PHE A 7 -22.43 -19.32 4.75
C PHE A 7 -22.65 -20.42 5.78
N SER A 8 -22.76 -21.71 5.39
CA SER A 8 -23.13 -22.78 6.34
C SER A 8 -21.99 -23.40 7.17
N HIS A 9 -20.72 -23.02 6.95
CA HIS A 9 -19.59 -23.59 7.70
C HIS A 9 -18.65 -22.54 8.30
N ARG A 10 -19.10 -21.89 9.38
CA ARG A 10 -18.21 -21.40 10.44
C ARG A 10 -18.79 -21.75 11.79
N LYS A 11 -18.32 -22.86 12.34
CA LYS A 11 -18.55 -23.18 13.76
C LYS A 11 -17.88 -22.11 14.64
N LEU A 12 -18.71 -21.56 15.51
CA LEU A 12 -18.36 -20.64 16.59
C LEU A 12 -17.29 -21.24 17.53
N TRP A 13 -16.24 -20.49 17.77
CA TRP A 13 -15.45 -20.59 18.98
C TRP A 13 -16.05 -19.62 20.00
N THR A 14 -16.90 -20.13 20.88
CA THR A 14 -17.32 -19.46 22.10
C THR A 14 -16.27 -19.67 23.18
N LEU A 15 -15.55 -18.61 23.54
CA LEU A 15 -14.70 -18.56 24.73
C LEU A 15 -15.58 -18.55 25.99
N GLY A 16 -15.63 -19.70 26.66
CA GLY A 16 -16.21 -19.84 27.98
C GLY A 16 -15.38 -19.09 29.03
N ARG A 17 -15.95 -18.03 29.59
CA ARG A 17 -15.43 -17.42 30.83
C ARG A 17 -15.64 -18.39 32.00
N ARG A 18 -14.59 -19.03 32.49
CA ARG A 18 -14.56 -19.60 33.82
C ARG A 18 -14.04 -18.57 34.81
N ARG A 19 -14.91 -18.15 35.72
CA ARG A 19 -14.54 -17.51 36.99
C ARG A 19 -13.90 -18.58 37.87
N SER A 20 -12.68 -18.39 38.32
CA SER A 20 -12.11 -19.12 39.48
C SER A 20 -11.85 -18.16 40.61
N THR A 21 -12.39 -18.51 41.73
CA THR A 21 -12.31 -17.86 43.03
C THR A 21 -10.92 -17.95 43.62
N SER A 22 -10.55 -16.86 44.28
CA SER A 22 -9.33 -16.64 45.05
C SER A 22 -9.13 -17.67 46.17
N ARG A 23 -7.90 -18.18 46.30
CA ARG A 23 -7.30 -18.55 47.60
C ARG A 23 -5.95 -17.91 47.71
N LEU A 24 -5.84 -17.09 48.73
CA LEU A 24 -4.61 -16.52 49.25
C LEU A 24 -3.65 -17.64 49.68
N HIS A 25 -2.43 -17.63 49.17
CA HIS A 25 -1.28 -18.20 49.83
C HIS A 25 -0.17 -17.16 49.81
N GLU A 26 0.14 -16.67 51.04
CA GLU A 26 1.38 -16.00 51.36
C GLU A 26 2.54 -16.97 51.12
N GLY A 27 3.54 -16.53 50.37
CA GLY A 27 4.75 -17.32 50.18
C GLY A 27 5.82 -16.55 49.40
N ILE A 28 6.72 -15.91 50.16
CA ILE A 28 8.11 -15.61 49.80
C ILE A 28 8.29 -14.68 48.59
N ARG A 29 8.45 -13.39 48.86
CA ARG A 29 9.12 -12.45 47.96
C ARG A 29 10.60 -12.86 47.83
N VAL A 30 10.91 -13.63 46.80
CA VAL A 30 12.25 -13.64 46.24
C VAL A 30 12.35 -12.42 45.38
N SER A 31 13.06 -11.40 45.82
CA SER A 31 13.48 -10.27 45.01
C SER A 31 14.46 -10.75 43.96
N GLY A 32 13.94 -11.27 42.87
CA GLY A 32 14.70 -11.42 41.63
C GLY A 32 14.93 -10.02 41.07
N GLN A 33 16.00 -9.37 41.48
CA GLN A 33 16.61 -8.32 40.67
C GLN A 33 16.96 -9.00 39.35
N ALA A 34 16.14 -8.76 38.30
CA ALA A 34 16.55 -9.02 36.95
C ALA A 34 17.85 -8.23 36.78
N LEU A 35 18.96 -8.94 36.62
CA LEU A 35 20.21 -8.39 36.17
C LEU A 35 19.94 -7.87 34.77
N PHE A 36 19.55 -6.59 34.65
CA PHE A 36 19.52 -5.91 33.38
C PHE A 36 20.93 -6.00 32.81
N SER A 37 21.09 -6.70 31.72
CA SER A 37 22.29 -6.70 30.91
C SER A 37 22.76 -5.26 30.77
N SER A 38 24.03 -4.97 31.02
CA SER A 38 24.61 -3.62 30.91
C SER A 38 24.65 -3.07 29.48
N CYS A 39 24.10 -3.80 28.51
CA CYS A 39 24.08 -3.46 27.09
C CYS A 39 22.66 -3.22 26.63
N SER A 40 22.38 -2.02 26.09
CA SER A 40 21.10 -1.70 25.46
C SER A 40 20.88 -2.56 24.21
N PRO A 41 19.71 -3.22 24.06
CA PRO A 41 19.39 -3.95 22.84
C PRO A 41 19.38 -3.04 21.63
N LYS A 42 20.19 -3.33 20.64
CA LYS A 42 20.27 -2.57 19.37
C LYS A 42 19.48 -3.28 18.31
N VAL A 43 18.52 -2.59 17.74
CA VAL A 43 17.59 -3.11 16.72
C VAL A 43 17.72 -2.31 15.43
N CYS A 44 17.90 -3.01 14.33
CA CYS A 44 17.87 -2.46 12.97
C CYS A 44 16.49 -2.65 12.35
N VAL A 45 15.94 -1.61 11.74
CA VAL A 45 14.69 -1.64 10.97
C VAL A 45 15.01 -1.29 9.52
N VAL A 46 14.70 -2.18 8.59
CA VAL A 46 14.92 -2.00 7.14
C VAL A 46 13.63 -1.59 6.47
N GLY A 47 13.56 -0.33 6.05
CA GLY A 47 12.39 0.32 5.46
C GLY A 47 11.68 1.25 6.43
N SER A 48 11.47 2.49 6.01
CA SER A 48 10.86 3.58 6.77
C SER A 48 9.40 3.84 6.41
N GLY A 49 8.71 2.84 5.86
CA GLY A 49 7.27 2.90 5.65
C GLY A 49 6.48 2.63 6.95
N PRO A 50 5.13 2.52 6.87
CA PRO A 50 4.28 2.26 8.03
C PRO A 50 4.70 1.02 8.84
N GLY A 51 5.12 -0.07 8.17
CA GLY A 51 5.57 -1.29 8.85
C GLY A 51 6.76 -1.04 9.77
N GLY A 52 7.76 -0.30 9.29
CA GLY A 52 8.96 0.03 10.06
C GLY A 52 8.67 0.99 11.19
N PHE A 53 8.01 2.11 10.91
CA PHE A 53 7.71 3.12 11.94
C PHE A 53 6.79 2.61 13.04
N TYR A 54 5.75 1.84 12.74
CA TYR A 54 4.90 1.27 13.78
C TYR A 54 5.63 0.23 14.63
N THR A 55 6.51 -0.59 14.06
CA THR A 55 7.35 -1.52 14.81
C THR A 55 8.29 -0.74 15.75
N ALA A 56 8.99 0.27 15.21
CA ALA A 56 9.89 1.13 15.97
C ALA A 56 9.15 1.85 17.11
N GLN A 57 8.00 2.47 16.82
CA GLN A 57 7.18 3.16 17.81
C GLN A 57 6.78 2.24 18.98
N HIS A 58 6.35 1.01 18.65
CA HIS A 58 5.91 0.07 19.68
C HIS A 58 7.09 -0.37 20.56
N LEU A 59 8.24 -0.66 19.99
CA LEU A 59 9.45 -1.03 20.73
C LEU A 59 9.93 0.12 21.65
N ILE A 60 10.01 1.35 21.14
CA ILE A 60 10.42 2.53 21.94
C ILE A 60 9.49 2.74 23.14
N LYS A 61 8.18 2.56 22.96
CA LYS A 61 7.20 2.73 24.04
C LYS A 61 7.23 1.62 25.07
N ALA A 62 7.48 0.39 24.65
CA ALA A 62 7.40 -0.78 25.51
C ALA A 62 8.74 -1.11 26.21
N ARG A 63 9.88 -0.76 25.61
CA ARG A 63 11.24 -1.05 26.10
C ARG A 63 12.05 0.25 26.24
N PRO A 64 12.28 0.74 27.47
CA PRO A 64 13.02 1.99 27.68
C PRO A 64 14.52 1.88 27.37
N ASP A 65 15.05 0.67 27.29
CA ASP A 65 16.45 0.34 27.06
C ASP A 65 16.81 0.09 25.59
N VAL A 66 15.83 -0.01 24.67
CA VAL A 66 16.09 -0.31 23.27
C VAL A 66 16.62 0.89 22.48
N GLU A 67 17.62 0.67 21.63
CA GLU A 67 18.12 1.60 20.62
C GLU A 67 17.72 1.12 19.23
N LEU A 68 17.27 2.03 18.37
CA LEU A 68 16.72 1.73 17.05
C LEU A 68 17.41 2.52 15.96
N ASP A 69 17.77 1.84 14.87
CA ASP A 69 18.30 2.46 13.66
C ASP A 69 17.43 2.03 12.47
N ILE A 70 16.84 3.01 11.77
CA ILE A 70 15.97 2.79 10.61
C ILE A 70 16.76 3.09 9.33
N TYR A 71 16.89 2.11 8.45
CA TYR A 71 17.54 2.26 7.14
C TYR A 71 16.50 2.34 6.03
N GLU A 72 16.66 3.31 5.14
CA GLU A 72 15.76 3.55 4.04
C GLU A 72 16.53 3.74 2.73
N ARG A 73 16.06 3.12 1.65
CA ARG A 73 16.70 3.20 0.35
C ARG A 73 16.65 4.61 -0.27
N LEU A 74 15.54 5.31 -0.08
CA LEU A 74 15.40 6.68 -0.54
C LEU A 74 16.01 7.68 0.48
N PRO A 75 16.45 8.86 0.05
CA PRO A 75 16.87 9.91 0.97
C PRO A 75 15.76 10.38 1.91
N VAL A 76 14.50 10.05 1.62
CA VAL A 76 13.30 10.56 2.28
C VAL A 76 12.49 9.42 2.90
N PRO A 77 11.91 9.62 4.12
CA PRO A 77 11.16 8.60 4.84
C PRO A 77 9.68 8.51 4.39
N PHE A 78 8.94 7.65 5.09
CA PHE A 78 7.48 7.48 5.11
C PHE A 78 6.91 6.57 4.01
N GLY A 79 7.70 6.11 3.04
CA GLY A 79 7.31 5.13 2.04
C GLY A 79 5.99 5.46 1.35
N LEU A 80 5.05 4.52 1.33
CA LEU A 80 3.76 4.70 0.64
C LEU A 80 2.83 5.74 1.29
N VAL A 81 3.04 6.18 2.53
CA VAL A 81 2.27 7.31 3.07
C VAL A 81 2.59 8.57 2.28
N ARG A 82 3.85 8.75 1.91
CA ARG A 82 4.30 9.87 1.08
C ARG A 82 4.02 9.65 -0.41
N PHE A 83 4.28 8.44 -0.94
CA PHE A 83 4.30 8.17 -2.38
C PHE A 83 3.15 7.29 -2.90
N GLY A 84 2.26 6.81 -2.03
CA GLY A 84 1.20 5.89 -2.41
C GLY A 84 -0.21 6.35 -2.03
N VAL A 85 -0.35 7.18 -1.00
CA VAL A 85 -1.65 7.78 -0.64
C VAL A 85 -2.01 8.85 -1.66
N ALA A 86 -3.23 8.79 -2.17
CA ALA A 86 -3.70 9.74 -3.18
C ALA A 86 -3.65 11.19 -2.67
N PRO A 87 -3.31 12.17 -3.53
CA PRO A 87 -3.17 13.58 -3.13
C PRO A 87 -4.46 14.17 -2.55
N ASP A 88 -5.61 13.69 -3.01
CA ASP A 88 -6.93 14.10 -2.54
C ASP A 88 -7.34 13.51 -1.19
N HIS A 89 -6.44 12.75 -0.55
CA HIS A 89 -6.60 12.21 0.82
C HIS A 89 -5.51 12.71 1.79
N PRO A 90 -5.34 14.03 1.96
CA PRO A 90 -4.29 14.58 2.82
C PRO A 90 -4.43 14.16 4.28
N GLU A 91 -5.66 13.89 4.76
CA GLU A 91 -5.93 13.45 6.11
C GLU A 91 -5.31 12.08 6.43
N VAL A 92 -5.19 11.19 5.44
CA VAL A 92 -4.54 9.88 5.61
C VAL A 92 -3.03 10.04 5.81
N LYS A 93 -2.43 11.10 5.23
CA LYS A 93 -1.01 11.42 5.38
C LYS A 93 -0.65 11.98 6.77
N ASN A 94 -1.62 12.38 7.59
CA ASN A 94 -1.39 12.91 8.94
C ASN A 94 -0.66 11.94 9.88
N VAL A 95 -0.64 10.64 9.56
CA VAL A 95 0.16 9.65 10.30
C VAL A 95 1.67 9.96 10.26
N ILE A 96 2.14 10.74 9.28
CA ILE A 96 3.52 11.25 9.18
C ILE A 96 3.92 11.98 10.47
N ASN A 97 3.01 12.72 11.10
CA ASN A 97 3.30 13.42 12.35
C ASN A 97 3.72 12.45 13.46
N THR A 98 3.05 11.30 13.55
CA THR A 98 3.40 10.24 14.52
C THR A 98 4.74 9.58 14.18
N PHE A 99 5.01 9.36 12.92
CA PHE A 99 6.29 8.79 12.45
C PHE A 99 7.45 9.76 12.67
N THR A 100 7.24 11.04 12.45
CA THR A 100 8.20 12.11 12.73
C THR A 100 8.56 12.15 14.23
N GLN A 101 7.57 12.04 15.12
CA GLN A 101 7.84 11.95 16.56
C GLN A 101 8.68 10.71 16.91
N THR A 102 8.43 9.59 16.25
CA THR A 102 9.23 8.37 16.45
C THR A 102 10.65 8.54 15.94
N ALA A 103 10.84 9.11 14.75
CA ALA A 103 12.16 9.35 14.16
C ALA A 103 13.01 10.35 14.96
N LYS A 104 12.36 11.34 15.61
CA LYS A 104 13.03 12.35 16.45
C LYS A 104 13.27 11.87 17.89
N HIS A 105 12.86 10.66 18.24
CA HIS A 105 13.09 10.14 19.58
C HIS A 105 14.58 9.90 19.81
N SER A 106 15.12 10.26 20.98
CA SER A 106 16.56 10.19 21.32
C SER A 106 17.18 8.80 21.16
N ARG A 107 16.39 7.74 21.14
CA ARG A 107 16.80 6.34 20.94
C ARG A 107 16.52 5.81 19.53
N CYS A 108 16.18 6.69 18.61
CA CYS A 108 15.88 6.32 17.22
C CYS A 108 16.72 7.16 16.27
N ASN A 109 17.44 6.51 15.36
CA ASN A 109 18.13 7.19 14.27
C ASN A 109 17.54 6.76 12.94
N PHE A 110 17.58 7.65 11.97
CA PHE A 110 17.18 7.43 10.59
C PHE A 110 18.39 7.57 9.66
N TYR A 111 18.53 6.65 8.74
CA TYR A 111 19.57 6.61 7.72
C TYR A 111 18.96 6.36 6.35
N GLY A 112 18.57 7.43 5.65
CA GLY A 112 18.12 7.40 4.26
C GLY A 112 19.30 7.23 3.30
N ASN A 113 18.99 6.97 2.02
CA ASN A 113 19.95 6.70 0.95
C ASN A 113 20.84 5.46 1.22
N VAL A 114 20.28 4.44 1.89
CA VAL A 114 20.96 3.17 2.18
C VAL A 114 20.13 2.01 1.65
N ASN A 115 20.62 1.36 0.60
CA ASN A 115 19.95 0.23 -0.03
C ASN A 115 20.45 -1.09 0.61
N VAL A 116 19.71 -1.60 1.57
CA VAL A 116 19.99 -2.91 2.18
C VAL A 116 19.82 -4.02 1.15
N GLY A 117 20.79 -4.92 1.11
CA GLY A 117 20.95 -5.96 0.09
C GLY A 117 21.92 -5.57 -1.04
N ARG A 118 22.25 -4.28 -1.18
CA ARG A 118 23.25 -3.77 -2.12
C ARG A 118 24.40 -3.05 -1.40
N ASP A 119 24.08 -2.02 -0.63
CA ASP A 119 25.07 -1.16 0.04
C ASP A 119 25.53 -1.77 1.36
N VAL A 120 24.67 -2.53 2.01
CA VAL A 120 24.92 -3.33 3.22
C VAL A 120 24.10 -4.63 3.15
N THR A 121 24.71 -5.74 3.53
CA THR A 121 24.06 -7.06 3.53
C THR A 121 23.31 -7.32 4.84
N ILE A 122 22.38 -8.28 4.82
CA ILE A 122 21.69 -8.72 6.04
C ILE A 122 22.66 -9.33 7.06
N ASN A 123 23.70 -10.02 6.61
CA ASN A 123 24.70 -10.59 7.51
C ASN A 123 25.50 -9.51 8.24
N GLU A 124 25.93 -8.45 7.54
CA GLU A 124 26.60 -7.30 8.18
C GLU A 124 25.71 -6.60 9.21
N LEU A 125 24.39 -6.50 8.90
CA LEU A 125 23.43 -5.98 9.89
C LEU A 125 23.29 -6.90 11.11
N LYS A 126 23.24 -8.22 10.93
CA LYS A 126 23.20 -9.18 12.05
C LYS A 126 24.45 -9.15 12.91
N GLU A 127 25.61 -8.85 12.35
CA GLU A 127 26.83 -8.65 13.13
C GLU A 127 26.76 -7.38 13.99
N ALA A 128 26.19 -6.30 13.45
CA ALA A 128 26.11 -5.00 14.11
C ALA A 128 24.94 -4.88 15.11
N TYR A 129 23.86 -5.64 14.94
CA TYR A 129 22.63 -5.53 15.74
C TYR A 129 22.23 -6.84 16.39
N HIS A 130 21.46 -6.77 17.49
CA HIS A 130 20.87 -7.92 18.13
C HIS A 130 19.68 -8.45 17.33
N ALA A 131 18.91 -7.54 16.74
CA ALA A 131 17.78 -7.91 15.89
C ALA A 131 17.71 -7.05 14.62
N VAL A 132 17.26 -7.65 13.52
CA VAL A 132 16.99 -7.00 12.23
C VAL A 132 15.53 -7.20 11.87
N VAL A 133 14.79 -6.12 11.63
CA VAL A 133 13.39 -6.15 11.20
C VAL A 133 13.28 -5.75 9.75
N LEU A 134 12.82 -6.65 8.89
CA LEU A 134 12.58 -6.38 7.47
C LEU A 134 11.18 -5.82 7.28
N SER A 135 11.07 -4.56 6.84
CA SER A 135 9.81 -3.83 6.63
C SER A 135 9.81 -2.98 5.37
N TYR A 136 10.58 -3.39 4.37
CA TYR A 136 10.80 -2.69 3.10
C TYR A 136 9.60 -2.72 2.13
N GLY A 137 8.50 -3.34 2.54
CA GLY A 137 7.22 -3.29 1.81
C GLY A 137 7.16 -4.17 0.56
N ALA A 138 6.48 -3.66 -0.47
CA ALA A 138 6.26 -4.35 -1.74
C ALA A 138 6.52 -3.38 -2.90
N GLU A 139 7.68 -3.52 -3.53
CA GLU A 139 8.13 -2.62 -4.59
C GLU A 139 7.81 -3.12 -6.00
N GLY A 140 7.70 -4.42 -6.19
CA GLY A 140 7.42 -5.01 -7.49
C GLY A 140 5.95 -4.95 -7.87
N ASN A 141 5.68 -4.95 -9.16
CA ASN A 141 4.35 -5.05 -9.74
C ASN A 141 4.01 -6.52 -10.03
N ARG A 142 2.74 -6.88 -9.94
CA ARG A 142 2.25 -8.11 -10.54
C ARG A 142 2.01 -7.87 -12.02
N THR A 143 2.47 -8.78 -12.86
CA THR A 143 2.22 -8.76 -14.30
C THR A 143 0.86 -9.37 -14.62
N MET A 144 0.22 -8.91 -15.68
CA MET A 144 -1.00 -9.51 -16.21
C MET A 144 -0.69 -10.85 -16.89
N GLY A 145 0.48 -10.94 -17.52
CA GLY A 145 0.90 -12.12 -18.28
C GLY A 145 0.11 -12.32 -19.56
N VAL A 146 -0.34 -11.23 -20.18
CA VAL A 146 -1.10 -11.26 -21.43
C VAL A 146 -0.33 -10.57 -22.55
N PRO A 147 -0.55 -10.95 -23.83
CA PRO A 147 0.01 -10.24 -24.97
C PRO A 147 -0.35 -8.75 -24.94
N GLY A 148 0.59 -7.91 -25.35
CA GLY A 148 0.40 -6.46 -25.39
C GLY A 148 0.53 -5.74 -24.06
N GLU A 149 0.95 -6.43 -22.99
CA GLU A 149 1.18 -5.80 -21.67
C GLU A 149 2.28 -4.72 -21.70
N ASP A 150 3.15 -4.74 -22.69
CA ASP A 150 4.28 -3.83 -22.91
C ASP A 150 3.99 -2.69 -23.91
N LEU A 151 2.75 -2.59 -24.42
CA LEU A 151 2.34 -1.51 -25.30
C LEU A 151 2.38 -0.13 -24.62
N ALA A 152 2.66 0.89 -25.42
CA ALA A 152 2.52 2.28 -24.97
C ALA A 152 1.04 2.56 -24.62
N GLY A 153 0.84 3.13 -23.42
CA GLY A 153 -0.50 3.32 -22.83
C GLY A 153 -0.86 2.25 -21.79
N VAL A 154 -0.01 1.25 -21.57
CA VAL A 154 -0.17 0.27 -20.48
C VAL A 154 0.77 0.61 -19.32
N TYR A 155 0.23 0.78 -18.13
CA TYR A 155 0.99 1.12 -16.93
C TYR A 155 0.59 0.26 -15.74
N ALA A 156 1.53 -0.02 -14.85
CA ALA A 156 1.18 -0.52 -13.52
C ALA A 156 0.62 0.61 -12.67
N ALA A 157 -0.43 0.34 -11.89
CA ALA A 157 -1.04 1.34 -11.02
C ALA A 157 -0.04 1.94 -10.02
N LYS A 158 0.90 1.12 -9.51
CA LYS A 158 1.96 1.61 -8.62
C LYS A 158 2.81 2.70 -9.26
N ASP A 159 3.18 2.53 -10.52
CA ASP A 159 4.05 3.47 -11.22
C ASP A 159 3.27 4.74 -11.58
N PHE A 160 2.00 4.60 -11.98
CA PHE A 160 1.10 5.73 -12.21
C PHE A 160 0.83 6.52 -10.93
N VAL A 161 0.59 5.83 -9.79
CA VAL A 161 0.46 6.45 -8.46
C VAL A 161 1.78 7.10 -8.02
N GLY A 162 2.91 6.44 -8.27
CA GLY A 162 4.24 6.98 -8.01
C GLY A 162 4.51 8.26 -8.81
N TRP A 163 4.09 8.30 -10.06
CA TRP A 163 4.23 9.47 -10.94
C TRP A 163 3.52 10.69 -10.36
N TYR A 164 2.23 10.63 -10.06
CA TYR A 164 1.53 11.79 -9.55
C TYR A 164 1.91 12.16 -8.09
N ASN A 165 2.48 11.21 -7.35
CA ASN A 165 3.01 11.46 -6.00
C ASN A 165 4.50 11.81 -5.95
N GLY A 166 5.21 11.86 -7.08
CA GLY A 166 6.61 12.27 -7.15
C GLY A 166 7.60 11.23 -6.64
N LEU A 167 7.32 9.93 -6.84
CA LEU A 167 8.30 8.87 -6.58
C LEU A 167 9.45 8.98 -7.59
N PRO A 168 10.72 9.13 -7.16
CA PRO A 168 11.84 9.40 -8.05
C PRO A 168 11.97 8.45 -9.24
N ASN A 169 11.74 7.16 -9.04
CA ASN A 169 11.79 6.15 -10.11
C ASN A 169 10.68 6.30 -11.16
N CYS A 170 9.68 7.15 -10.89
CA CYS A 170 8.55 7.38 -11.80
C CYS A 170 8.59 8.77 -12.45
N ARG A 171 9.63 9.57 -12.25
CA ARG A 171 9.74 10.94 -12.76
C ARG A 171 9.71 11.04 -14.28
N GLU A 172 10.24 10.03 -14.96
CA GLU A 172 10.28 9.99 -16.44
C GLU A 172 8.97 9.44 -17.05
N LEU A 173 8.01 9.03 -16.21
CA LEU A 173 6.73 8.55 -16.71
C LEU A 173 5.96 9.73 -17.28
N ASN A 174 5.54 9.59 -18.54
CA ASN A 174 4.73 10.58 -19.25
C ASN A 174 3.49 9.90 -19.85
N PRO A 175 2.42 9.69 -19.06
CA PRO A 175 1.23 9.01 -19.54
C PRO A 175 0.54 9.82 -20.64
N ASP A 176 0.25 9.19 -21.79
CA ASP A 176 -0.58 9.78 -22.83
C ASP A 176 -2.06 9.74 -22.38
N LEU A 177 -2.58 10.88 -21.95
CA LEU A 177 -3.95 11.07 -21.47
C LEU A 177 -4.87 11.66 -22.56
N SER A 178 -4.49 11.59 -23.83
CA SER A 178 -5.28 12.09 -24.98
C SER A 178 -6.44 11.19 -25.37
N CYS A 179 -6.52 9.98 -24.81
CA CYS A 179 -7.61 9.04 -25.07
C CYS A 179 -8.89 9.40 -24.27
N GLU A 180 -10.05 9.03 -24.83
CA GLU A 180 -11.34 9.24 -24.16
C GLU A 180 -11.61 8.21 -23.04
N THR A 181 -11.22 6.95 -23.27
CA THR A 181 -11.51 5.84 -22.36
C THR A 181 -10.23 5.25 -21.76
N ALA A 182 -10.21 5.14 -20.45
CA ALA A 182 -9.23 4.39 -19.69
C ALA A 182 -9.84 3.13 -19.05
N VAL A 183 -9.07 2.05 -19.02
CA VAL A 183 -9.44 0.79 -18.35
C VAL A 183 -8.49 0.54 -17.20
N ILE A 184 -9.05 0.29 -16.01
CA ILE A 184 -8.29 -0.06 -14.81
C ILE A 184 -8.59 -1.51 -14.45
N LEU A 185 -7.57 -2.35 -14.44
CA LEU A 185 -7.69 -3.76 -14.10
C LEU A 185 -7.46 -3.96 -12.61
N GLY A 186 -8.50 -4.33 -11.88
CA GLY A 186 -8.50 -4.52 -10.43
C GLY A 186 -9.59 -3.72 -9.74
N GLN A 187 -10.00 -4.14 -8.54
CA GLN A 187 -11.18 -3.62 -7.81
C GLN A 187 -10.80 -3.26 -6.37
N GLY A 188 -9.56 -2.83 -6.14
CA GLY A 188 -9.07 -2.36 -4.85
C GLY A 188 -9.18 -0.84 -4.70
N ASN A 189 -8.82 -0.30 -3.53
CA ASN A 189 -8.81 1.14 -3.25
C ASN A 189 -7.94 1.91 -4.27
N VAL A 190 -6.76 1.40 -4.60
CA VAL A 190 -5.85 2.04 -5.57
C VAL A 190 -6.51 2.20 -6.95
N ALA A 191 -7.33 1.24 -7.39
CA ALA A 191 -8.05 1.36 -8.66
C ALA A 191 -9.05 2.53 -8.62
N LEU A 192 -9.72 2.75 -7.48
CA LEU A 192 -10.65 3.86 -7.33
C LEU A 192 -9.92 5.20 -7.17
N ASP A 193 -8.78 5.23 -6.46
CA ASP A 193 -7.93 6.42 -6.37
C ASP A 193 -7.51 6.88 -7.77
N VAL A 194 -6.99 5.96 -8.59
CA VAL A 194 -6.59 6.26 -9.97
C VAL A 194 -7.79 6.72 -10.81
N ALA A 195 -8.96 6.06 -10.67
CA ALA A 195 -10.18 6.46 -11.39
C ALA A 195 -10.62 7.88 -11.00
N ARG A 196 -10.56 8.23 -9.72
CA ARG A 196 -10.88 9.56 -9.20
C ARG A 196 -9.96 10.64 -9.77
N ILE A 197 -8.64 10.39 -9.72
CA ILE A 197 -7.63 11.31 -10.24
C ILE A 197 -7.80 11.54 -11.75
N LEU A 198 -8.08 10.50 -12.54
CA LEU A 198 -8.32 10.61 -13.98
C LEU A 198 -9.62 11.34 -14.34
N LEU A 199 -10.67 11.19 -13.52
CA LEU A 199 -12.00 11.74 -13.78
C LEU A 199 -12.27 13.05 -13.03
N ALA A 200 -11.32 13.55 -12.29
CA ALA A 200 -11.46 14.82 -11.60
C ALA A 200 -11.85 15.95 -12.57
N PRO A 201 -12.89 16.74 -12.27
CA PRO A 201 -13.32 17.82 -13.16
C PRO A 201 -12.20 18.86 -13.31
N ILE A 202 -11.88 19.20 -14.57
CA ILE A 202 -10.71 20.02 -14.92
C ILE A 202 -10.76 21.41 -14.27
N ASN A 203 -11.93 22.01 -14.07
CA ASN A 203 -12.01 23.40 -13.60
C ASN A 203 -12.06 23.55 -12.07
N ASP A 204 -12.86 22.74 -11.36
CA ASP A 204 -13.02 22.89 -9.91
C ASP A 204 -12.12 21.99 -9.09
N TYR A 205 -11.81 20.80 -9.60
CA TYR A 205 -11.02 19.80 -8.88
C TYR A 205 -9.52 19.96 -9.14
N ILE A 206 -9.11 20.53 -10.27
CA ILE A 206 -7.72 20.96 -10.46
C ILE A 206 -7.35 22.05 -9.48
N LEU A 207 -8.25 23.01 -9.20
CA LEU A 207 -8.07 23.98 -8.14
C LEU A 207 -7.93 23.30 -6.76
N PHE A 208 -8.68 22.21 -6.52
CA PHE A 208 -8.51 21.41 -5.32
C PHE A 208 -7.20 20.63 -5.32
N LEU A 209 -6.84 19.96 -6.43
CA LEU A 209 -5.56 19.25 -6.55
C LEU A 209 -4.35 20.18 -6.48
N GLN A 210 -4.48 21.42 -6.94
CA GLN A 210 -3.47 22.48 -6.74
C GLN A 210 -3.18 22.75 -5.27
N SER A 211 -4.15 22.56 -4.38
CA SER A 211 -3.96 22.71 -2.93
C SER A 211 -3.44 21.43 -2.24
N THR A 212 -3.05 20.42 -2.99
CA THR A 212 -2.51 19.14 -2.49
C THR A 212 -1.02 18.99 -2.77
N ASP A 213 -0.43 17.86 -2.35
CA ASP A 213 0.97 17.53 -2.62
C ASP A 213 1.20 16.77 -3.94
N ILE A 214 0.25 16.84 -4.89
CA ILE A 214 0.43 16.33 -6.25
C ILE A 214 1.61 17.07 -6.92
N THR A 215 2.39 16.36 -7.73
CA THR A 215 3.51 17.00 -8.43
C THR A 215 3.03 17.90 -9.55
N GLN A 216 3.76 18.99 -9.79
CA GLN A 216 3.41 19.95 -10.84
C GLN A 216 3.34 19.33 -12.24
N PRO A 217 4.30 18.46 -12.69
CA PRO A 217 4.19 17.80 -13.99
C PRO A 217 2.94 16.92 -14.14
N ALA A 218 2.55 16.22 -13.07
CA ALA A 218 1.34 15.41 -13.09
C ALA A 218 0.07 16.26 -13.15
N LEU A 219 0.04 17.37 -12.42
CA LEU A 219 -1.07 18.33 -12.45
C LEU A 219 -1.27 18.92 -13.85
N GLU A 220 -0.18 19.31 -14.52
CA GLU A 220 -0.20 19.84 -15.89
C GLU A 220 -0.70 18.81 -16.90
N ALA A 221 -0.24 17.55 -16.81
CA ALA A 221 -0.70 16.49 -17.67
C ALA A 221 -2.20 16.16 -17.45
N LEU A 222 -2.66 16.11 -16.20
CA LEU A 222 -4.06 15.89 -15.85
C LEU A 222 -4.96 17.06 -16.30
N ALA A 223 -4.46 18.30 -16.27
CA ALA A 223 -5.19 19.47 -16.77
C ALA A 223 -5.48 19.38 -18.26
N GLN A 224 -4.63 18.72 -19.02
CA GLN A 224 -4.79 18.52 -20.48
C GLN A 224 -5.48 17.19 -20.82
N SER A 225 -5.85 16.38 -19.83
CA SER A 225 -6.42 15.06 -20.03
C SER A 225 -7.75 15.10 -20.81
N GLN A 226 -7.85 14.22 -21.81
CA GLN A 226 -9.08 13.98 -22.58
C GLN A 226 -9.88 12.78 -22.04
N VAL A 227 -9.43 12.14 -20.96
CA VAL A 227 -10.14 11.00 -20.37
C VAL A 227 -11.51 11.45 -19.85
N ARG A 228 -12.55 10.80 -20.37
CA ARG A 228 -13.96 11.07 -20.02
C ARG A 228 -14.66 9.85 -19.47
N ARG A 229 -14.11 8.67 -19.69
CA ARG A 229 -14.68 7.39 -19.27
C ARG A 229 -13.65 6.50 -18.64
N VAL A 230 -13.93 5.97 -17.44
CA VAL A 230 -13.08 5.00 -16.76
C VAL A 230 -13.85 3.72 -16.45
N LEU A 231 -13.37 2.59 -16.93
CA LEU A 231 -13.93 1.27 -16.65
C LEU A 231 -13.02 0.51 -15.68
N ILE A 232 -13.56 0.11 -14.54
CA ILE A 232 -12.86 -0.64 -13.49
C ILE A 232 -13.24 -2.11 -13.64
N VAL A 233 -12.29 -2.90 -14.10
CA VAL A 233 -12.50 -4.30 -14.48
C VAL A 233 -12.10 -5.26 -13.38
N GLY A 234 -12.97 -6.22 -13.08
CA GLY A 234 -12.69 -7.26 -12.11
C GLY A 234 -13.15 -8.63 -12.54
N ARG A 235 -12.29 -9.63 -12.33
CA ARG A 235 -12.57 -11.03 -12.70
C ARG A 235 -13.68 -11.70 -11.89
N ARG A 236 -14.06 -11.13 -10.77
CA ARG A 236 -15.11 -11.62 -9.86
C ARG A 236 -16.24 -10.60 -9.78
N GLY A 237 -17.30 -10.98 -9.06
CA GLY A 237 -18.51 -10.17 -8.94
C GLY A 237 -18.47 -9.12 -7.82
N PRO A 238 -19.58 -8.37 -7.66
CA PRO A 238 -19.70 -7.30 -6.66
C PRO A 238 -19.46 -7.75 -5.21
N LEU A 239 -19.80 -9.00 -4.87
CA LEU A 239 -19.58 -9.55 -3.52
C LEU A 239 -18.10 -9.78 -3.19
N GLN A 240 -17.20 -9.83 -4.17
CA GLN A 240 -15.77 -10.08 -4.03
C GLN A 240 -14.91 -8.83 -4.23
N ILE A 241 -15.53 -7.67 -4.36
CA ILE A 241 -14.81 -6.39 -4.52
C ILE A 241 -13.88 -6.13 -3.32
N ALA A 242 -12.69 -5.58 -3.56
CA ALA A 242 -11.67 -5.43 -2.53
C ALA A 242 -11.59 -4.01 -1.93
N CYS A 243 -12.26 -3.04 -2.53
CA CYS A 243 -12.28 -1.66 -2.02
C CYS A 243 -13.17 -1.50 -0.78
N THR A 244 -13.02 -0.37 -0.11
CA THR A 244 -13.85 0.01 1.03
C THR A 244 -15.12 0.77 0.60
N ILE A 245 -16.10 0.80 1.48
CA ILE A 245 -17.34 1.59 1.24
C ILE A 245 -17.06 3.10 1.18
N LYS A 246 -15.99 3.59 1.83
CA LYS A 246 -15.58 5.00 1.76
C LYS A 246 -15.25 5.35 0.32
N GLU A 247 -14.37 4.60 -0.32
CA GLU A 247 -13.94 4.80 -1.70
C GLU A 247 -15.11 4.76 -2.71
N ILE A 248 -16.04 3.79 -2.55
CA ILE A 248 -17.25 3.73 -3.40
C ILE A 248 -18.11 4.98 -3.24
N ARG A 249 -18.28 5.49 -2.01
CA ARG A 249 -19.05 6.72 -1.78
C ARG A 249 -18.42 7.93 -2.44
N GLU A 250 -17.11 8.03 -2.40
CA GLU A 250 -16.37 9.11 -3.06
C GLU A 250 -16.57 9.06 -4.57
N MET A 251 -16.46 7.87 -5.16
CA MET A 251 -16.74 7.68 -6.59
C MET A 251 -18.20 8.03 -6.96
N VAL A 252 -19.17 7.58 -6.18
CA VAL A 252 -20.60 7.89 -6.43
C VAL A 252 -20.87 9.39 -6.36
N ASN A 253 -20.17 10.09 -5.46
CA ASN A 253 -20.34 11.53 -5.25
C ASN A 253 -19.38 12.39 -6.07
N LEU A 254 -18.51 11.81 -6.90
CA LEU A 254 -17.52 12.56 -7.67
C LEU A 254 -18.23 13.56 -8.61
N PRO A 255 -17.97 14.87 -8.49
CA PRO A 255 -18.62 15.88 -9.28
C PRO A 255 -18.41 15.70 -10.79
N GLY A 256 -19.38 16.07 -11.60
CA GLY A 256 -19.29 16.01 -13.06
C GLY A 256 -19.24 14.60 -13.66
N THR A 257 -19.46 13.55 -12.81
CA THR A 257 -19.43 12.16 -13.25
C THR A 257 -20.76 11.43 -13.03
N LYS A 258 -21.00 10.41 -13.84
CA LYS A 258 -22.12 9.47 -13.69
C LYS A 258 -21.62 8.02 -13.64
N PRO A 259 -22.26 7.15 -12.85
CA PRO A 259 -21.94 5.72 -12.84
C PRO A 259 -22.54 5.01 -14.09
N GLU A 260 -21.75 4.10 -14.66
CA GLU A 260 -22.16 3.18 -15.75
C GLU A 260 -21.94 1.74 -15.29
N MET A 261 -22.92 1.15 -14.64
CA MET A 261 -22.87 -0.24 -14.20
C MET A 261 -23.81 -1.10 -15.05
N LEU A 262 -23.42 -2.35 -15.29
CA LEU A 262 -24.27 -3.31 -15.99
C LEU A 262 -25.25 -3.96 -15.00
N PRO A 263 -26.57 -3.82 -15.14
CA PRO A 263 -27.54 -4.45 -14.25
C PRO A 263 -27.38 -5.97 -14.17
N ALA A 264 -27.02 -6.63 -15.26
CA ALA A 264 -26.79 -8.08 -15.32
C ALA A 264 -25.69 -8.56 -14.35
N ASP A 265 -24.69 -7.73 -14.06
CA ASP A 265 -23.62 -8.08 -13.11
C ASP A 265 -24.14 -8.18 -11.66
N PHE A 266 -25.35 -7.71 -11.38
CA PHE A 266 -25.99 -7.67 -10.07
C PHE A 266 -27.16 -8.66 -9.91
N GLU A 267 -27.43 -9.49 -10.88
CA GLU A 267 -28.51 -10.47 -10.82
C GLU A 267 -28.32 -11.45 -9.65
N GLY A 268 -29.38 -11.71 -8.90
CA GLY A 268 -29.41 -12.65 -7.77
C GLY A 268 -28.69 -12.17 -6.50
N ILE A 269 -28.03 -10.99 -6.51
CA ILE A 269 -27.29 -10.50 -5.34
C ILE A 269 -28.22 -10.14 -4.18
N SER A 270 -29.38 -9.54 -4.47
CA SER A 270 -30.35 -9.13 -3.44
C SER A 270 -30.83 -10.29 -2.57
N GLU A 271 -30.91 -11.50 -3.14
CA GLU A 271 -31.36 -12.71 -2.44
C GLU A 271 -30.39 -13.18 -1.36
N VAL A 272 -29.09 -12.96 -1.59
CA VAL A 272 -28.03 -13.44 -0.70
C VAL A 272 -27.54 -12.39 0.28
N LEU A 273 -27.95 -11.13 0.12
CA LEU A 273 -27.50 -10.02 0.98
C LEU A 273 -27.79 -10.21 2.47
N LYS A 274 -28.87 -10.95 2.82
CA LYS A 274 -29.22 -11.23 4.22
C LYS A 274 -28.14 -12.04 4.94
N ASP A 275 -27.42 -12.89 4.19
CA ASP A 275 -26.41 -13.80 4.72
C ASP A 275 -24.99 -13.21 4.68
N VAL A 276 -24.83 -12.01 4.13
CA VAL A 276 -23.54 -11.32 3.98
C VAL A 276 -23.17 -10.55 5.25
N PRO A 277 -21.92 -10.63 5.75
CA PRO A 277 -21.46 -9.86 6.89
C PRO A 277 -21.69 -8.34 6.72
N ARG A 278 -22.09 -7.66 7.81
CA ARG A 278 -22.54 -6.27 7.79
C ARG A 278 -21.65 -5.28 7.01
N PRO A 279 -20.31 -5.28 7.13
CA PRO A 279 -19.48 -4.35 6.35
C PRO A 279 -19.61 -4.56 4.84
N ARG A 280 -19.55 -5.82 4.41
CA ARG A 280 -19.71 -6.22 3.00
C ARG A 280 -21.14 -5.94 2.49
N LYS A 281 -22.14 -6.25 3.30
CA LYS A 281 -23.55 -5.98 3.00
C LYS A 281 -23.78 -4.51 2.65
N ARG A 282 -23.35 -3.59 3.52
CA ARG A 282 -23.52 -2.14 3.31
C ARG A 282 -22.84 -1.63 2.04
N LEU A 283 -21.67 -2.17 1.72
CA LEU A 283 -20.94 -1.82 0.49
C LEU A 283 -21.72 -2.32 -0.74
N THR A 284 -22.19 -3.57 -0.71
CA THR A 284 -22.94 -4.17 -1.83
C THR A 284 -24.30 -3.50 -2.01
N GLU A 285 -25.00 -3.14 -0.94
CA GLU A 285 -26.26 -2.36 -0.97
C GLU A 285 -26.05 -1.00 -1.68
N LEU A 286 -24.95 -0.31 -1.39
CA LEU A 286 -24.62 0.96 -2.06
C LEU A 286 -24.41 0.76 -3.56
N MET A 287 -23.70 -0.30 -3.98
CA MET A 287 -23.50 -0.60 -5.40
C MET A 287 -24.81 -0.99 -6.09
N LEU A 288 -25.63 -1.84 -5.46
CA LEU A 288 -26.96 -2.20 -5.98
C LEU A 288 -27.84 -0.98 -6.19
N LYS A 289 -27.89 -0.10 -5.19
CA LYS A 289 -28.61 1.16 -5.30
C LYS A 289 -28.13 1.99 -6.47
N THR A 290 -26.81 2.13 -6.61
CA THR A 290 -26.20 2.92 -7.69
C THR A 290 -26.49 2.36 -9.07
N ALA A 291 -26.53 1.02 -9.19
CA ALA A 291 -26.69 0.29 -10.46
C ALA A 291 -28.17 0.12 -10.90
N LEU A 292 -29.08 -0.13 -9.95
CA LEU A 292 -30.43 -0.62 -10.27
C LEU A 292 -31.53 0.37 -9.90
N GLU A 293 -31.34 1.23 -8.88
CA GLU A 293 -32.39 2.14 -8.47
C GLU A 293 -32.46 3.39 -9.39
N THR A 294 -33.68 3.82 -9.67
CA THR A 294 -33.91 5.10 -10.35
C THR A 294 -33.48 6.22 -9.39
N PRO A 295 -32.55 7.08 -9.77
CA PRO A 295 -32.10 8.16 -8.93
C PRO A 295 -33.20 9.20 -8.69
N GLY A 296 -33.22 9.85 -7.52
CA GLY A 296 -34.09 11.00 -7.27
C GLY A 296 -33.74 12.19 -8.17
N GLU A 297 -34.66 13.16 -8.27
CA GLU A 297 -34.59 14.26 -9.24
C GLU A 297 -33.23 14.99 -9.24
N LYS A 298 -32.71 15.39 -8.07
CA LYS A 298 -31.39 16.06 -7.95
C LYS A 298 -30.25 15.21 -8.51
N GLU A 299 -30.24 13.92 -8.22
CA GLU A 299 -29.21 13.01 -8.68
C GLU A 299 -29.39 12.72 -10.19
N LEU A 300 -30.62 12.68 -10.66
CA LEU A 300 -30.91 12.54 -12.08
C LEU A 300 -30.40 13.75 -12.89
N GLU A 301 -30.63 14.95 -12.40
CA GLU A 301 -30.10 16.18 -13.02
C GLU A 301 -28.57 16.21 -13.00
N ARG A 302 -27.96 15.83 -11.87
CA ARG A 302 -26.51 15.72 -11.75
C ARG A 302 -25.93 14.71 -12.77
N ARG A 303 -26.58 13.55 -12.95
CA ARG A 303 -26.16 12.55 -13.93
C ARG A 303 -26.38 13.01 -15.38
N LYS A 304 -27.44 13.77 -15.65
CA LYS A 304 -27.71 14.34 -16.99
C LYS A 304 -26.67 15.40 -17.38
N SER A 305 -26.24 16.23 -16.44
CA SER A 305 -25.22 17.26 -16.65
C SER A 305 -23.79 16.71 -16.65
N ALA A 306 -23.57 15.46 -16.26
CA ALA A 306 -22.25 14.86 -16.17
C ALA A 306 -21.66 14.62 -17.57
N SER A 307 -20.47 15.19 -17.80
CA SER A 307 -19.68 15.01 -19.02
C SER A 307 -18.74 13.82 -18.98
N ARG A 308 -18.62 13.15 -17.83
CA ARG A 308 -17.72 12.03 -17.58
C ARG A 308 -18.47 10.87 -16.95
N SER A 309 -17.90 9.67 -17.11
CA SER A 309 -18.51 8.46 -16.57
C SER A 309 -17.47 7.50 -15.98
N TRP A 310 -17.92 6.69 -15.05
CA TRP A 310 -17.15 5.58 -14.52
C TRP A 310 -18.04 4.38 -14.27
N GLY A 311 -17.47 3.18 -14.34
CA GLY A 311 -18.26 2.00 -14.07
C GLY A 311 -17.42 0.78 -13.75
N PHE A 312 -18.06 -0.18 -13.08
CA PHE A 312 -17.49 -1.50 -12.94
C PHE A 312 -17.86 -2.38 -14.12
N ARG A 313 -16.91 -3.24 -14.50
CA ARG A 313 -17.11 -4.39 -15.37
C ARG A 313 -16.71 -5.61 -14.56
N PHE A 314 -17.69 -6.23 -13.94
CA PHE A 314 -17.51 -7.45 -13.16
C PHE A 314 -17.41 -8.66 -14.08
N PHE A 315 -16.89 -9.77 -13.55
CA PHE A 315 -16.77 -11.03 -14.30
C PHE A 315 -15.99 -10.90 -15.60
N ARG A 316 -14.94 -10.06 -15.63
CA ARG A 316 -14.09 -9.83 -16.81
C ARG A 316 -12.62 -10.02 -16.43
N SER A 317 -11.89 -10.77 -17.29
CA SER A 317 -10.43 -10.99 -17.17
C SER A 317 -9.73 -10.51 -18.43
N PRO A 318 -8.57 -9.83 -18.31
CA PRO A 318 -7.81 -9.46 -19.50
C PRO A 318 -7.28 -10.70 -20.22
N VAL A 319 -7.31 -10.66 -21.54
CA VAL A 319 -6.79 -11.71 -22.44
C VAL A 319 -5.65 -11.16 -23.29
N GLU A 320 -5.80 -9.94 -23.77
CA GLU A 320 -4.85 -9.30 -24.65
C GLU A 320 -5.08 -7.78 -24.66
N VAL A 321 -4.00 -7.00 -24.73
CA VAL A 321 -4.08 -5.57 -25.07
C VAL A 321 -3.77 -5.42 -26.54
N LEU A 322 -4.65 -4.74 -27.26
CA LEU A 322 -4.60 -4.62 -28.71
C LEU A 322 -3.91 -3.31 -29.11
N ALA A 323 -2.96 -3.41 -30.03
CA ALA A 323 -2.26 -2.26 -30.58
C ALA A 323 -3.08 -1.57 -31.68
N GLU A 324 -2.91 -0.27 -31.80
CA GLU A 324 -3.31 0.46 -33.01
C GLU A 324 -2.47 -0.03 -34.19
N PRO A 325 -3.08 -0.26 -35.36
CA PRO A 325 -2.34 -0.72 -36.53
C PRO A 325 -1.13 0.17 -36.87
N ARG A 326 0.04 -0.44 -37.05
CA ARG A 326 1.32 0.23 -37.40
C ARG A 326 1.94 1.10 -36.33
N THR A 327 1.40 1.13 -35.14
CA THR A 327 1.98 1.82 -33.99
C THR A 327 2.17 0.84 -32.83
N ASN A 328 2.89 1.27 -31.78
CA ASN A 328 2.99 0.51 -30.54
C ASN A 328 2.04 1.07 -29.46
N LYS A 329 0.97 1.77 -29.88
CA LYS A 329 0.02 2.39 -28.95
C LYS A 329 -1.16 1.46 -28.70
N THR A 330 -1.65 1.48 -27.48
CA THR A 330 -2.88 0.78 -27.07
C THR A 330 -4.09 1.38 -27.79
N SER A 331 -4.95 0.53 -28.37
CA SER A 331 -6.21 0.92 -29.01
C SER A 331 -7.43 0.26 -28.38
N ALA A 332 -7.27 -0.91 -27.79
CA ALA A 332 -8.34 -1.62 -27.10
C ALA A 332 -7.76 -2.66 -26.12
N ILE A 333 -8.61 -3.20 -25.26
CA ILE A 333 -8.33 -4.39 -24.47
C ILE A 333 -9.39 -5.46 -24.72
N ARG A 334 -8.94 -6.70 -24.94
CA ARG A 334 -9.80 -7.89 -25.04
C ARG A 334 -9.98 -8.49 -23.66
N LEU A 335 -11.24 -8.66 -23.28
CA LEU A 335 -11.65 -9.19 -21.98
C LEU A 335 -12.43 -10.50 -22.20
N ALA A 336 -12.06 -11.54 -21.47
CA ALA A 336 -12.86 -12.76 -21.39
C ALA A 336 -13.96 -12.61 -20.34
N VAL A 337 -15.14 -13.13 -20.66
CA VAL A 337 -16.27 -13.21 -19.75
C VAL A 337 -16.07 -14.39 -18.80
N ASN A 338 -16.25 -14.14 -17.51
CA ASN A 338 -16.11 -15.14 -16.47
C ASN A 338 -17.47 -15.50 -15.86
N ARG A 339 -17.51 -16.67 -15.24
CA ARG A 339 -18.51 -17.04 -14.23
C ARG A 339 -17.82 -17.49 -12.95
N LEU A 340 -18.51 -17.45 -11.81
CA LEU A 340 -17.97 -18.02 -10.58
C LEU A 340 -18.33 -19.51 -10.48
N GLU A 341 -17.37 -20.33 -10.05
CA GLU A 341 -17.63 -21.73 -9.71
C GLU A 341 -18.62 -21.82 -8.53
N VAL A 342 -19.47 -22.83 -8.57
CA VAL A 342 -20.57 -23.03 -7.59
C VAL A 342 -20.02 -23.41 -6.22
N GLU A 343 -18.92 -24.15 -6.13
CA GLU A 343 -18.25 -24.47 -4.87
C GLU A 343 -17.39 -23.29 -4.38
N GLY A 344 -17.90 -22.59 -3.36
CA GLY A 344 -17.21 -21.50 -2.67
C GLY A 344 -17.29 -20.13 -3.34
N PHE A 345 -17.85 -19.95 -4.50
CA PHE A 345 -18.09 -18.67 -5.23
C PHE A 345 -16.91 -17.70 -5.25
N THR A 346 -15.68 -18.20 -5.22
CA THR A 346 -14.48 -17.38 -5.14
C THR A 346 -13.60 -17.49 -6.38
N ARG A 347 -13.73 -18.58 -7.14
CA ARG A 347 -12.93 -18.84 -8.34
C ARG A 347 -13.68 -18.45 -9.59
N ALA A 348 -13.08 -17.54 -10.35
CA ALA A 348 -13.56 -17.18 -11.67
C ALA A 348 -13.08 -18.21 -12.70
N VAL A 349 -13.98 -18.65 -13.56
CA VAL A 349 -13.69 -19.54 -14.72
C VAL A 349 -14.22 -18.90 -15.98
N LEU A 350 -13.50 -19.10 -17.09
CA LEU A 350 -13.85 -18.55 -18.40
C LEU A 350 -15.14 -19.21 -18.93
N THR A 351 -16.00 -18.41 -19.58
CA THR A 351 -17.18 -18.91 -20.28
C THR A 351 -16.90 -19.28 -21.73
N GLY A 352 -15.79 -18.80 -22.29
CA GLY A 352 -15.47 -18.87 -23.71
C GLY A 352 -15.87 -17.62 -24.50
N GLU A 353 -16.65 -16.72 -23.91
CA GLU A 353 -17.03 -15.44 -24.53
C GLU A 353 -15.95 -14.39 -24.30
N VAL A 354 -15.79 -13.48 -25.26
CA VAL A 354 -14.88 -12.34 -25.18
C VAL A 354 -15.57 -11.05 -25.61
N GLU A 355 -15.10 -9.93 -25.11
CA GLU A 355 -15.50 -8.60 -25.55
C GLU A 355 -14.27 -7.71 -25.72
N ASP A 356 -14.28 -6.85 -26.72
CA ASP A 356 -13.24 -5.84 -26.93
C ASP A 356 -13.72 -4.48 -26.44
N VAL A 357 -12.91 -3.83 -25.61
CA VAL A 357 -13.17 -2.49 -25.08
C VAL A 357 -12.17 -1.53 -25.69
N THR A 358 -12.63 -0.60 -26.51
CA THR A 358 -11.79 0.48 -27.07
C THR A 358 -11.30 1.38 -25.93
N CYS A 359 -9.98 1.54 -25.83
CA CYS A 359 -9.32 2.39 -24.83
C CYS A 359 -7.90 2.69 -25.28
N GLY A 360 -7.37 3.86 -24.94
CA GLY A 360 -5.98 4.21 -25.19
C GLY A 360 -5.09 4.12 -23.94
N LEU A 361 -5.68 3.87 -22.76
CA LEU A 361 -5.00 3.78 -21.49
C LEU A 361 -5.47 2.55 -20.72
N VAL A 362 -4.54 1.69 -20.34
CA VAL A 362 -4.77 0.52 -19.49
C VAL A 362 -3.90 0.62 -18.23
N ILE A 363 -4.51 0.58 -17.05
CA ILE A 363 -3.79 0.65 -15.78
C ILE A 363 -4.01 -0.64 -15.00
N SER A 364 -2.92 -1.41 -14.80
CA SER A 364 -2.94 -2.68 -14.08
C SER A 364 -2.85 -2.46 -12.58
N SER A 365 -4.00 -2.55 -11.87
CA SER A 365 -4.14 -2.43 -10.41
C SER A 365 -4.39 -3.79 -9.74
N ILE A 366 -3.66 -4.84 -10.17
CA ILE A 366 -3.82 -6.23 -9.71
C ILE A 366 -2.97 -6.60 -8.51
N GLY A 367 -2.36 -5.60 -7.89
CA GLY A 367 -1.60 -5.71 -6.65
C GLY A 367 -0.09 -5.63 -6.84
N TYR A 368 0.58 -5.40 -5.72
CA TYR A 368 2.03 -5.30 -5.61
C TYR A 368 2.63 -6.67 -5.26
N ARG A 369 3.95 -6.76 -5.28
CA ARG A 369 4.70 -7.90 -4.75
C ARG A 369 5.96 -7.43 -4.04
N SER A 370 6.28 -8.06 -2.91
CA SER A 370 7.59 -7.86 -2.30
C SER A 370 8.66 -8.54 -3.15
N LEU A 371 9.87 -8.04 -3.07
CA LEU A 371 11.02 -8.59 -3.78
C LEU A 371 11.99 -9.21 -2.77
N LEU A 372 12.75 -10.21 -3.20
CA LEU A 372 13.87 -10.73 -2.42
C LEU A 372 15.02 -9.71 -2.51
N ILE A 373 15.48 -9.20 -1.37
CA ILE A 373 16.56 -8.20 -1.31
C ILE A 373 17.92 -8.82 -0.96
N ASP A 374 17.93 -10.04 -0.42
CA ASP A 374 19.16 -10.75 -0.06
C ASP A 374 18.94 -12.27 -0.28
N PRO A 375 19.81 -12.94 -1.06
CA PRO A 375 19.68 -14.37 -1.35
C PRO A 375 19.70 -15.28 -0.12
N GLY A 376 20.27 -14.81 0.99
CA GLY A 376 20.33 -15.57 2.26
C GLY A 376 19.01 -15.61 3.03
N LEU A 377 17.98 -14.86 2.58
CA LEU A 377 16.67 -14.83 3.24
C LEU A 377 15.73 -15.89 2.65
N PRO A 378 14.92 -16.56 3.46
CA PRO A 378 13.83 -17.37 2.96
C PRO A 378 12.79 -16.46 2.29
N PHE A 379 12.33 -16.83 1.10
CA PHE A 379 11.33 -16.05 0.36
C PHE A 379 10.35 -16.96 -0.38
N ASP A 380 9.06 -16.77 -0.15
CA ASP A 380 7.99 -17.41 -0.90
C ASP A 380 7.66 -16.57 -2.14
N SER A 381 8.25 -16.90 -3.28
CA SER A 381 8.06 -16.16 -4.54
C SER A 381 6.62 -16.21 -5.08
N ARG A 382 5.84 -17.24 -4.72
CA ARG A 382 4.43 -17.35 -5.12
C ARG A 382 3.54 -16.36 -4.35
N LYS A 383 3.73 -16.27 -3.03
CA LYS A 383 3.01 -15.32 -2.17
C LYS A 383 3.67 -13.95 -2.18
N ALA A 384 4.92 -13.86 -2.61
CA ALA A 384 5.77 -12.67 -2.57
C ALA A 384 5.89 -12.10 -1.14
N ILE A 385 6.20 -12.97 -0.17
CA ILE A 385 6.41 -12.63 1.24
C ILE A 385 7.60 -13.40 1.80
N ILE A 386 8.09 -12.95 2.94
CA ILE A 386 9.01 -13.72 3.77
C ILE A 386 8.20 -14.68 4.66
N PRO A 387 8.45 -16.02 4.61
CA PRO A 387 7.81 -16.99 5.49
C PRO A 387 8.10 -16.67 6.96
N ASN A 388 7.06 -16.51 7.77
CA ASN A 388 7.20 -16.10 9.15
C ASN A 388 6.07 -16.62 10.04
N SER A 389 6.33 -16.65 11.36
CA SER A 389 5.33 -16.87 12.40
C SER A 389 5.31 -15.65 13.32
N MET A 390 4.22 -14.87 13.30
CA MET A 390 4.06 -13.64 14.08
C MET A 390 5.22 -12.64 13.91
N GLY A 391 5.81 -12.61 12.71
CA GLY A 391 6.94 -11.76 12.35
C GLY A 391 8.32 -12.40 12.54
N ARG A 392 8.46 -13.53 13.23
CA ARG A 392 9.72 -14.30 13.32
C ARG A 392 9.99 -15.01 12.01
N ILE A 393 11.11 -14.71 11.37
CA ILE A 393 11.47 -15.34 10.10
C ILE A 393 11.95 -16.76 10.37
N GLN A 394 11.44 -17.73 9.58
CA GLN A 394 11.80 -19.14 9.74
C GLN A 394 13.29 -19.36 9.51
N HIS A 395 13.89 -20.19 10.34
CA HIS A 395 15.31 -20.60 10.27
C HIS A 395 16.34 -19.46 10.31
N THR A 396 15.95 -18.25 10.74
CA THR A 396 16.82 -17.07 10.80
C THR A 396 16.68 -16.37 12.15
N PRO A 397 17.29 -16.89 13.24
CA PRO A 397 17.21 -16.28 14.56
C PRO A 397 17.69 -14.82 14.54
N GLY A 398 17.02 -13.95 15.29
CA GLY A 398 17.32 -12.52 15.36
C GLY A 398 16.85 -11.70 14.14
N VAL A 399 16.20 -12.35 13.14
CA VAL A 399 15.62 -11.63 12.00
C VAL A 399 14.11 -11.75 12.00
N TYR A 400 13.46 -10.61 11.83
CA TYR A 400 12.01 -10.46 11.90
C TYR A 400 11.50 -9.75 10.65
N CYS A 401 10.21 -9.83 10.38
CA CYS A 401 9.57 -9.06 9.31
C CYS A 401 8.28 -8.39 9.77
N SER A 402 7.96 -7.25 9.15
CA SER A 402 6.79 -6.43 9.47
C SER A 402 6.20 -5.80 8.20
N GLY A 403 4.93 -5.41 8.25
CA GLY A 403 4.25 -4.78 7.12
C GLY A 403 4.03 -5.73 5.93
N TRP A 404 4.05 -5.19 4.71
CA TRP A 404 3.67 -5.94 3.52
C TRP A 404 4.62 -7.09 3.14
N VAL A 405 5.87 -7.00 3.48
CA VAL A 405 6.79 -8.14 3.28
C VAL A 405 6.48 -9.32 4.21
N LYS A 406 5.81 -9.07 5.35
CA LYS A 406 5.30 -10.09 6.28
C LYS A 406 3.99 -10.72 5.81
N THR A 407 3.01 -9.91 5.36
CA THR A 407 1.61 -10.32 5.16
C THR A 407 1.17 -10.35 3.70
N GLY A 408 1.98 -9.83 2.81
CA GLY A 408 1.57 -9.43 1.47
C GLY A 408 0.96 -8.02 1.43
N PRO A 409 0.84 -7.43 0.22
CA PRO A 409 0.36 -6.06 0.03
C PRO A 409 -1.17 -5.99 0.10
N THR A 410 -1.72 -6.27 1.27
CA THR A 410 -3.17 -6.27 1.53
C THR A 410 -3.51 -5.41 2.75
N GLY A 411 -4.74 -4.89 2.76
CA GLY A 411 -5.24 -4.08 3.85
C GLY A 411 -4.85 -2.60 3.75
N VAL A 412 -5.17 -1.87 4.80
CA VAL A 412 -4.94 -0.42 4.95
C VAL A 412 -3.87 -0.15 6.01
N ILE A 413 -3.46 1.11 6.18
CA ILE A 413 -2.44 1.52 7.16
C ILE A 413 -2.74 1.01 8.57
N ALA A 414 -4.01 1.05 9.01
CA ALA A 414 -4.43 0.52 10.33
C ALA A 414 -4.18 -0.99 10.49
N THR A 415 -4.34 -1.77 9.42
CA THR A 415 -4.02 -3.21 9.43
C THR A 415 -2.52 -3.43 9.57
N THR A 416 -1.72 -2.61 8.88
CA THR A 416 -0.26 -2.63 8.99
C THR A 416 0.20 -2.31 10.41
N MET A 417 -0.44 -1.35 11.08
CA MET A 417 -0.16 -1.02 12.48
C MET A 417 -0.29 -2.24 13.40
N ASN A 418 -1.42 -2.94 13.35
CA ASN A 418 -1.64 -4.13 14.18
C ASN A 418 -0.60 -5.22 13.91
N ASN A 419 -0.34 -5.51 12.63
CA ASN A 419 0.68 -6.50 12.23
C ASN A 419 2.09 -6.13 12.69
N SER A 420 2.40 -4.84 12.73
CA SER A 420 3.69 -4.33 13.21
C SER A 420 3.83 -4.46 14.73
N PHE A 421 2.75 -4.20 15.44
CA PHE A 421 2.72 -4.41 16.90
C PHE A 421 2.86 -5.89 17.29
N ASP A 422 2.28 -6.81 16.49
CA ASP A 422 2.49 -8.24 16.68
C ASP A 422 3.97 -8.62 16.56
N THR A 423 4.65 -8.09 15.53
CA THR A 423 6.10 -8.33 15.36
C THR A 423 6.92 -7.78 16.51
N ALA A 424 6.63 -6.55 16.95
CA ALA A 424 7.34 -5.94 18.08
C ALA A 424 7.12 -6.72 19.39
N ARG A 425 5.90 -7.22 19.63
CA ARG A 425 5.61 -8.10 20.78
C ARG A 425 6.43 -9.38 20.72
N SER A 426 6.47 -10.03 19.56
CA SER A 426 7.29 -11.24 19.38
C SER A 426 8.77 -10.99 19.69
N MET A 427 9.30 -9.84 19.26
CA MET A 427 10.69 -9.48 19.57
C MET A 427 10.93 -9.28 21.09
N MET A 428 10.00 -8.63 21.77
CA MET A 428 10.09 -8.43 23.24
C MET A 428 10.02 -9.78 23.99
N GLU A 429 9.09 -10.65 23.59
CA GLU A 429 9.00 -12.01 24.14
C GLU A 429 10.31 -12.78 23.97
N ASP A 430 10.94 -12.67 22.80
CA ASP A 430 12.21 -13.34 22.50
C ASP A 430 13.37 -12.76 23.32
N MET A 431 13.40 -11.44 23.54
CA MET A 431 14.38 -10.79 24.44
C MET A 431 14.17 -11.23 25.90
N ASP A 432 12.93 -11.24 26.37
CA ASP A 432 12.59 -11.56 27.77
C ASP A 432 12.80 -13.06 28.10
N SER A 433 12.60 -13.94 27.13
CA SER A 433 12.82 -15.38 27.27
C SER A 433 14.28 -15.82 27.02
N GLY A 434 15.14 -14.91 26.55
CA GLY A 434 16.51 -15.24 26.13
C GLY A 434 16.61 -15.98 24.78
N ALA A 435 15.49 -16.11 24.04
CA ALA A 435 15.50 -16.65 22.68
C ALA A 435 16.24 -15.71 21.69
N LEU A 436 16.25 -14.43 21.99
CA LEU A 436 17.10 -13.43 21.37
C LEU A 436 18.17 -12.99 22.38
N ASP A 437 19.42 -13.41 22.14
CA ASP A 437 20.54 -13.00 23.00
C ASP A 437 20.87 -11.52 22.81
N VAL A 438 20.68 -10.74 23.87
CA VAL A 438 21.00 -9.30 23.92
C VAL A 438 22.18 -9.00 24.86
N SER A 439 22.91 -10.02 25.29
CA SER A 439 24.06 -9.87 26.23
C SER A 439 25.34 -9.43 25.52
N ALA A 440 25.48 -9.77 24.24
CA ALA A 440 26.66 -9.42 23.45
C ALA A 440 26.70 -7.91 23.14
N VAL A 441 27.91 -7.34 23.18
CA VAL A 441 28.09 -5.94 22.77
C VAL A 441 27.99 -5.82 21.27
N LYS A 442 27.02 -5.07 20.79
CA LYS A 442 26.82 -4.79 19.37
C LYS A 442 27.20 -3.33 19.05
N SER A 443 27.84 -3.12 17.90
CA SER A 443 28.29 -1.78 17.48
C SER A 443 27.16 -0.87 16.99
N GLY A 444 26.04 -1.45 16.50
CA GLY A 444 24.93 -0.69 15.94
C GLY A 444 25.31 0.09 14.68
N SER A 445 24.74 1.27 14.54
CA SER A 445 24.99 2.15 13.40
C SER A 445 26.44 2.63 13.27
N GLN A 446 27.24 2.56 14.33
CA GLN A 446 28.62 3.02 14.27
C GLN A 446 29.46 2.23 13.23
N SER A 447 29.42 0.89 13.29
CA SER A 447 30.14 0.05 12.31
C SER A 447 29.51 0.14 10.91
N ILE A 448 28.20 0.18 10.83
CA ILE A 448 27.49 0.26 9.54
C ILE A 448 27.80 1.59 8.86
N THR A 449 27.78 2.71 9.58
CA THR A 449 28.12 4.02 8.99
C THR A 449 29.56 4.08 8.51
N ALA A 450 30.50 3.48 9.24
CA ALA A 450 31.90 3.37 8.81
C ALA A 450 32.03 2.52 7.52
N LEU A 451 31.32 1.38 7.46
CA LEU A 451 31.27 0.51 6.29
C LEU A 451 30.70 1.23 5.07
N LEU A 452 29.54 1.90 5.22
CA LEU A 452 28.89 2.66 4.15
C LEU A 452 29.78 3.77 3.62
N ARG A 453 30.47 4.50 4.50
CA ARG A 453 31.45 5.52 4.12
C ARG A 453 32.59 4.92 3.31
N GLY A 454 33.13 3.78 3.72
CA GLY A 454 34.16 3.04 2.97
C GLY A 454 33.69 2.59 1.58
N ARG A 455 32.40 2.41 1.39
CA ARG A 455 31.76 2.06 0.10
C ARG A 455 31.29 3.29 -0.70
N GLY A 456 31.59 4.51 -0.26
CA GLY A 456 31.18 5.74 -0.92
C GLY A 456 29.71 6.09 -0.76
N VAL A 457 28.97 5.40 0.09
CA VAL A 457 27.56 5.69 0.37
C VAL A 457 27.49 6.75 1.48
N LYS A 458 26.72 7.81 1.23
CA LYS A 458 26.46 8.88 2.20
C LYS A 458 25.03 8.75 2.73
N PRO A 459 24.84 8.24 3.96
CA PRO A 459 23.51 8.19 4.57
C PRO A 459 22.97 9.61 4.80
N VAL A 460 21.66 9.74 4.62
CA VAL A 460 20.88 10.95 4.93
C VAL A 460 20.28 10.79 6.31
N THR A 461 20.61 11.67 7.26
CA THR A 461 20.01 11.65 8.60
C THR A 461 18.59 12.22 8.58
N PHE A 462 17.86 12.09 9.69
CA PHE A 462 16.54 12.71 9.78
C PHE A 462 16.61 14.24 9.74
N ALA A 463 17.65 14.84 10.31
CA ALA A 463 17.90 16.28 10.22
C ALA A 463 18.17 16.73 8.77
N ASP A 464 18.87 15.91 7.97
CA ASP A 464 19.10 16.20 6.55
C ASP A 464 17.81 16.05 5.74
N TRP A 465 16.95 15.06 6.10
CA TRP A 465 15.59 14.98 5.55
C TRP A 465 14.77 16.24 5.86
N GLU A 466 14.87 16.81 7.04
CA GLU A 466 14.14 18.04 7.38
C GLU A 466 14.56 19.25 6.52
N LYS A 467 15.80 19.27 6.03
CA LYS A 467 16.24 20.28 5.03
C LYS A 467 15.50 20.06 3.69
N ILE A 468 15.43 18.79 3.22
CA ILE A 468 14.66 18.43 2.02
C ILE A 468 13.19 18.85 2.20
N ASP A 469 12.57 18.49 3.31
CA ASP A 469 11.18 18.83 3.64
C ASP A 469 10.94 20.35 3.63
N SER A 470 11.87 21.12 4.19
CA SER A 470 11.82 22.59 4.18
C SER A 470 11.88 23.18 2.77
N VAL A 471 12.74 22.64 1.90
CA VAL A 471 12.84 23.09 0.50
C VAL A 471 11.54 22.77 -0.26
N GLU A 472 11.02 21.57 -0.11
CA GLU A 472 9.75 21.16 -0.74
C GLU A 472 8.56 21.99 -0.27
N THR A 473 8.49 22.29 1.03
CA THR A 473 7.42 23.12 1.62
C THR A 473 7.51 24.56 1.08
N LYS A 474 8.70 25.16 1.07
CA LYS A 474 8.89 26.53 0.51
C LYS A 474 8.57 26.61 -0.98
N LYS A 475 8.93 25.59 -1.78
CA LYS A 475 8.55 25.51 -3.18
C LYS A 475 7.02 25.43 -3.33
N GLY A 476 6.37 24.58 -2.50
CA GLY A 476 4.91 24.47 -2.50
C GLY A 476 4.22 25.77 -2.11
N GLU A 477 4.67 26.43 -1.05
CA GLU A 477 4.10 27.73 -0.60
C GLU A 477 4.11 28.78 -1.72
N ALA A 478 5.18 28.82 -2.54
CA ALA A 478 5.27 29.72 -3.68
C ALA A 478 4.21 29.42 -4.77
N GLU A 479 3.68 28.21 -4.81
CA GLU A 479 2.68 27.73 -5.76
C GLU A 479 1.28 27.56 -5.13
N GLY A 480 1.10 27.95 -3.86
CA GLY A 480 -0.16 27.76 -3.11
C GLY A 480 -0.43 26.30 -2.70
N LYS A 481 0.60 25.46 -2.64
CA LYS A 481 0.56 24.03 -2.30
C LYS A 481 1.17 23.77 -0.93
N PRO A 482 0.79 22.72 -0.22
CA PRO A 482 1.44 22.33 1.04
C PRO A 482 2.91 21.94 0.84
N ARG A 483 3.27 21.42 -0.33
CA ARG A 483 4.63 21.14 -0.77
C ARG A 483 4.70 20.90 -2.28
N GLU A 484 5.85 21.17 -2.87
CA GLU A 484 6.24 20.65 -4.18
C GLU A 484 7.46 19.73 -4.02
N LYS A 485 7.27 18.44 -4.30
CA LYS A 485 8.26 17.40 -4.04
C LYS A 485 9.45 17.50 -5.00
N LEU A 486 10.64 17.24 -4.49
CA LEU A 486 11.81 16.98 -5.33
C LEU A 486 11.64 15.62 -6.02
N LEU A 487 11.89 15.59 -7.32
CA LEU A 487 11.59 14.41 -8.16
C LEU A 487 12.83 13.55 -8.43
N SER A 488 14.03 13.98 -8.04
CA SER A 488 15.26 13.22 -8.26
C SER A 488 16.00 12.97 -6.95
N VAL A 489 16.59 11.78 -6.84
CA VAL A 489 17.45 11.43 -5.71
C VAL A 489 18.68 12.35 -5.65
N GLU A 490 19.22 12.74 -6.80
CA GLU A 490 20.37 13.63 -6.91
C GLU A 490 20.07 14.99 -6.30
N GLU A 491 18.91 15.60 -6.63
CA GLU A 491 18.48 16.89 -6.04
C GLU A 491 18.26 16.77 -4.52
N MET A 492 17.63 15.68 -4.07
CA MET A 492 17.44 15.42 -2.64
C MET A 492 18.79 15.34 -1.92
N LEU A 493 19.78 14.65 -2.49
CA LEU A 493 21.11 14.51 -1.90
C LEU A 493 21.90 15.83 -1.91
N GLN A 494 21.74 16.66 -2.94
CA GLN A 494 22.34 18.01 -2.98
C GLN A 494 21.80 18.86 -1.82
N VAL A 495 20.49 18.90 -1.64
CA VAL A 495 19.84 19.64 -0.55
C VAL A 495 20.24 19.09 0.83
N ALA A 496 20.32 17.77 0.99
CA ALA A 496 20.71 17.14 2.26
C ALA A 496 22.15 17.49 2.69
N GLN A 497 23.03 17.79 1.74
CA GLN A 497 24.45 18.10 2.00
C GLN A 497 24.72 19.58 2.29
N THR A 498 23.74 20.46 2.07
CA THR A 498 23.83 21.88 2.44
C THR A 498 23.50 22.07 3.92
#